data_7d2ce2a0ee0ed9f3ced724452cb18e9c
#
_entry.id   7d2ce2a0ee0ed9f3ced724452cb18e9c
#
_cell.length_a   1.000
_cell.length_b   1.000
_cell.length_c   1.000
_cell.angle_alpha   90.00
_cell.angle_beta   90.00
_cell.angle_gamma   90.00
#
_symmetry.space_group_name_H-M   'P 1'
#
loop_
_entity.id
_entity.type
_entity.pdbx_description
1 polymer ?
#
loop_
_entity_poly.entity_id
_entity_poly.type
_entity_poly.pdbx_seq_one_letter_code
_entity_poly.pdbx_strand_id
1 'polypeptide(L)'
;MNTHRDSTFAQLKWAQEKLGVSHLWQNTVSPMEMTYLPTKQKIIFRGFDDVLKIASTTVPKGYLNFVWIEEAFEISDEADFDKLDLSVPRGKIPEDLFKQTTVTFNPWSENHWLKKRFFDNTDENTATFSTNYLINEFLDETDRKIFEGMKKNNRRKYEVAGLGNWGIAEGLVYENWSVGRPEIPFDEEYKWKC
;
A
#
# COMPACT_ATOMS: atom_id res chain seq x y z
N MET A 1 -9.30 -12.11 -9.17
CA MET A 1 -10.69 -11.82 -8.74
C MET A 1 -11.12 -12.55 -7.48
N ASN A 2 -10.67 -13.78 -7.23
CA ASN A 2 -11.01 -14.51 -5.99
C ASN A 2 -10.40 -13.88 -4.73
N THR A 3 -9.25 -13.24 -4.83
CA THR A 3 -8.55 -12.64 -3.69
C THR A 3 -9.39 -11.60 -2.96
N HIS A 4 -10.05 -10.67 -3.66
CA HIS A 4 -10.91 -9.66 -3.03
C HIS A 4 -12.11 -10.25 -2.30
N ARG A 5 -12.66 -11.37 -2.78
CA ARG A 5 -13.83 -11.99 -2.18
C ARG A 5 -13.57 -12.44 -0.75
N ASP A 6 -12.42 -13.05 -0.54
CA ASP A 6 -12.06 -13.67 0.74
C ASP A 6 -11.19 -12.73 1.60
N SER A 7 -10.87 -11.52 1.10
CA SER A 7 -10.10 -10.48 1.81
C SER A 7 -10.91 -9.20 1.99
N THR A 8 -10.64 -8.16 1.21
CA THR A 8 -11.22 -6.82 1.38
C THR A 8 -12.75 -6.78 1.36
N PHE A 9 -13.39 -7.55 0.48
CA PHE A 9 -14.85 -7.63 0.45
C PHE A 9 -15.41 -8.29 1.72
N ALA A 10 -14.81 -9.38 2.17
CA ALA A 10 -15.23 -10.05 3.40
C ALA A 10 -15.02 -9.17 4.64
N GLN A 11 -13.90 -8.45 4.71
CA GLN A 11 -13.61 -7.52 5.81
C GLN A 11 -14.59 -6.36 5.88
N LEU A 12 -14.91 -5.74 4.74
CA LEU A 12 -15.90 -4.66 4.70
C LEU A 12 -17.30 -5.15 5.08
N LYS A 13 -17.67 -6.36 4.66
CA LYS A 13 -18.93 -6.96 5.08
C LYS A 13 -18.95 -7.22 6.60
N TRP A 14 -17.88 -7.75 7.15
CA TRP A 14 -17.73 -7.92 8.59
C TRP A 14 -17.83 -6.57 9.35
N ALA A 15 -17.21 -5.51 8.80
CA ALA A 15 -17.30 -4.18 9.39
C ALA A 15 -18.74 -3.64 9.38
N GLN A 16 -19.52 -3.85 8.30
CA GLN A 16 -20.94 -3.52 8.24
C GLN A 16 -21.75 -4.22 9.35
N GLU A 17 -21.45 -5.49 9.60
CA GLU A 17 -22.09 -6.26 10.66
C GLU A 17 -21.73 -5.73 12.05
N LYS A 18 -20.45 -5.47 12.31
CA LYS A 18 -19.97 -4.92 13.59
C LYS A 18 -20.53 -3.54 13.90
N LEU A 19 -20.69 -2.70 12.89
CA LEU A 19 -21.27 -1.37 13.02
C LEU A 19 -22.80 -1.38 13.06
N GLY A 20 -23.46 -2.53 12.88
CA GLY A 20 -24.91 -2.66 12.86
C GLY A 20 -25.58 -2.00 11.64
N VAL A 21 -24.84 -1.77 10.57
CA VAL A 21 -25.30 -1.03 9.37
C VAL A 21 -25.53 -1.92 8.15
N SER A 22 -25.48 -3.24 8.30
CA SER A 22 -25.64 -4.19 7.18
C SER A 22 -26.97 -4.00 6.42
N HIS A 23 -28.04 -3.60 7.11
CA HIS A 23 -29.33 -3.33 6.52
C HIS A 23 -29.36 -2.13 5.56
N LEU A 24 -28.34 -1.27 5.60
CA LEU A 24 -28.17 -0.12 4.70
C LEU A 24 -27.36 -0.48 3.44
N TRP A 25 -26.86 -1.72 3.33
CA TRP A 25 -26.00 -2.12 2.24
C TRP A 25 -26.55 -3.30 1.46
N GLN A 26 -26.40 -3.24 0.16
CA GLN A 26 -26.61 -4.37 -0.73
C GLN A 26 -25.25 -4.83 -1.26
N ASN A 27 -24.90 -6.08 -0.94
CA ASN A 27 -23.61 -6.68 -1.31
C ASN A 27 -23.82 -7.75 -2.38
N THR A 28 -23.15 -7.62 -3.53
CA THR A 28 -23.19 -8.58 -4.64
C THR A 28 -21.80 -9.14 -4.92
N VAL A 29 -21.74 -10.40 -5.33
CA VAL A 29 -20.47 -11.09 -5.65
C VAL A 29 -20.19 -11.07 -7.15
N SER A 30 -21.24 -10.99 -7.99
CA SER A 30 -21.12 -10.93 -9.44
C SER A 30 -22.15 -9.96 -10.03
N PRO A 31 -21.77 -8.75 -10.46
CA PRO A 31 -20.44 -8.15 -10.25
C PRO A 31 -20.14 -7.95 -8.77
N MET A 32 -18.83 -7.92 -8.40
CA MET A 32 -18.42 -7.70 -7.00
C MET A 32 -18.54 -6.22 -6.67
N GLU A 33 -19.58 -5.88 -5.93
CA GLU A 33 -19.93 -4.50 -5.57
C GLU A 33 -20.62 -4.46 -4.21
N MET A 34 -20.46 -3.32 -3.52
CA MET A 34 -21.28 -2.94 -2.37
C MET A 34 -22.00 -1.65 -2.69
N THR A 35 -23.32 -1.64 -2.50
CA THR A 35 -24.17 -0.45 -2.74
C THR A 35 -24.77 0.04 -1.44
N TYR A 36 -24.49 1.27 -1.06
CA TYR A 36 -25.15 1.93 0.05
C TYR A 36 -26.55 2.38 -0.39
N LEU A 37 -27.55 1.77 0.18
CA LEU A 37 -28.93 1.89 -0.30
C LEU A 37 -29.53 3.30 -0.23
N PRO A 38 -29.24 4.11 0.83
CA PRO A 38 -29.84 5.45 0.94
C PRO A 38 -29.42 6.40 -0.19
N THR A 39 -28.12 6.42 -0.55
CA THR A 39 -27.57 7.39 -1.53
C THR A 39 -27.17 6.75 -2.86
N LYS A 40 -27.21 5.41 -2.95
CA LYS A 40 -26.80 4.63 -4.12
C LYS A 40 -25.31 4.74 -4.44
N GLN A 41 -24.49 5.20 -3.50
CA GLN A 41 -23.04 5.16 -3.61
C GLN A 41 -22.57 3.70 -3.68
N LYS A 42 -21.49 3.46 -4.43
CA LYS A 42 -20.96 2.12 -4.65
C LYS A 42 -19.47 2.00 -4.32
N ILE A 43 -19.12 0.84 -3.80
CA ILE A 43 -17.73 0.36 -3.75
C ILE A 43 -17.63 -0.73 -4.83
N ILE A 44 -16.70 -0.57 -5.76
CA ILE A 44 -16.47 -1.48 -6.87
C ILE A 44 -15.12 -2.14 -6.68
N PHE A 45 -15.07 -3.46 -6.72
CA PHE A 45 -13.83 -4.21 -6.53
C PHE A 45 -13.24 -4.61 -7.88
N ARG A 46 -11.93 -4.41 -8.05
CA ARG A 46 -11.17 -4.77 -9.25
C ARG A 46 -9.82 -5.34 -8.87
N GLY A 47 -9.40 -6.41 -9.54
CA GLY A 47 -8.03 -6.91 -9.43
C GLY A 47 -7.09 -6.08 -10.32
N PHE A 48 -5.82 -5.97 -9.94
CA PHE A 48 -4.78 -5.23 -10.69
C PHE A 48 -4.12 -6.10 -11.77
N ASP A 49 -4.81 -7.13 -12.25
CA ASP A 49 -4.37 -8.06 -13.30
C ASP A 49 -4.41 -7.45 -14.71
N ASP A 50 -5.19 -6.40 -14.91
CA ASP A 50 -5.28 -5.67 -16.17
C ASP A 50 -5.56 -4.17 -15.92
N VAL A 51 -4.48 -3.40 -15.86
CA VAL A 51 -4.54 -1.95 -15.57
C VAL A 51 -5.37 -1.20 -16.60
N LEU A 52 -5.34 -1.61 -17.88
CA LEU A 52 -6.11 -0.96 -18.94
C LEU A 52 -7.62 -1.15 -18.74
N LYS A 53 -8.04 -2.31 -18.26
CA LYS A 53 -9.46 -2.54 -17.91
C LYS A 53 -9.89 -1.69 -16.73
N ILE A 54 -9.04 -1.54 -15.72
CA ILE A 54 -9.35 -0.67 -14.58
C ILE A 54 -9.41 0.78 -15.05
N ALA A 55 -8.42 1.23 -15.80
CA ALA A 55 -8.35 2.58 -16.34
C ALA A 55 -9.54 2.93 -17.26
N SER A 56 -10.16 1.94 -17.91
CA SER A 56 -11.37 2.11 -18.72
C SER A 56 -12.68 2.03 -17.93
N THR A 57 -12.62 1.81 -16.61
CA THR A 57 -13.81 1.72 -15.77
C THR A 57 -14.60 3.03 -15.83
N THR A 58 -15.85 2.95 -16.25
CA THR A 58 -16.77 4.06 -16.28
C THR A 58 -18.00 3.76 -15.45
N VAL A 59 -18.62 4.81 -14.91
CA VAL A 59 -19.90 4.70 -14.21
C VAL A 59 -20.96 5.43 -15.01
N PRO A 60 -22.14 4.84 -15.24
CA PRO A 60 -23.20 5.46 -16.01
C PRO A 60 -23.75 6.74 -15.36
N LYS A 61 -23.62 6.84 -14.04
CA LYS A 61 -24.07 7.97 -13.24
C LYS A 61 -23.18 8.14 -12.03
N GLY A 62 -22.79 9.38 -11.72
CA GLY A 62 -21.92 9.71 -10.60
C GLY A 62 -20.46 9.85 -10.99
N TYR A 63 -19.58 9.73 -10.04
CA TYR A 63 -18.14 9.99 -10.15
C TYR A 63 -17.34 8.86 -9.52
N LEU A 64 -16.17 8.56 -10.10
CA LEU A 64 -15.13 7.74 -9.44
C LEU A 64 -14.15 8.71 -8.78
N ASN A 65 -14.33 8.99 -7.52
CA ASN A 65 -13.55 10.00 -6.81
C ASN A 65 -12.63 9.43 -5.72
N PHE A 66 -12.88 8.19 -5.27
CA PHE A 66 -12.01 7.51 -4.31
C PHE A 66 -11.45 6.22 -4.91
N VAL A 67 -10.15 6.04 -4.77
CA VAL A 67 -9.43 4.81 -5.12
C VAL A 67 -8.68 4.32 -3.89
N TRP A 68 -8.82 3.06 -3.58
CA TRP A 68 -8.00 2.39 -2.57
C TRP A 68 -7.28 1.20 -3.19
N ILE A 69 -5.96 1.23 -3.11
CA ILE A 69 -5.09 0.18 -3.60
C ILE A 69 -4.50 -0.53 -2.39
N GLU A 70 -4.94 -1.76 -2.16
CA GLU A 70 -4.42 -2.64 -1.13
C GLU A 70 -3.21 -3.38 -1.67
N GLU A 71 -2.18 -3.57 -0.82
CA GLU A 71 -0.91 -4.21 -1.17
C GLU A 71 -0.22 -3.56 -2.39
N ALA A 72 -0.16 -2.23 -2.40
CA ALA A 72 0.40 -1.46 -3.53
C ALA A 72 1.86 -1.81 -3.86
N PHE A 73 2.58 -2.48 -2.96
CA PHE A 73 3.93 -2.99 -3.21
C PHE A 73 3.97 -4.06 -4.33
N GLU A 74 2.86 -4.71 -4.63
CA GLU A 74 2.77 -5.66 -5.75
C GLU A 74 2.78 -4.97 -7.12
N ILE A 75 2.58 -3.65 -7.18
CA ILE A 75 2.70 -2.86 -8.42
C ILE A 75 4.18 -2.58 -8.68
N SER A 76 4.80 -3.43 -9.49
CA SER A 76 6.24 -3.37 -9.76
C SER A 76 6.66 -2.15 -10.58
N ASP A 77 5.78 -1.65 -11.45
CA ASP A 77 6.07 -0.53 -12.37
C ASP A 77 5.24 0.70 -11.99
N GLU A 78 5.92 1.81 -11.71
CA GLU A 78 5.30 3.10 -11.45
C GLU A 78 4.39 3.56 -12.59
N ALA A 79 4.74 3.23 -13.84
CA ALA A 79 3.93 3.60 -15.00
C ALA A 79 2.54 2.94 -14.99
N ASP A 80 2.38 1.78 -14.38
CA ASP A 80 1.07 1.15 -14.22
C ASP A 80 0.22 1.85 -13.15
N PHE A 81 0.85 2.31 -12.08
CA PHE A 81 0.20 3.18 -11.12
C PHE A 81 -0.23 4.51 -11.76
N ASP A 82 0.64 5.15 -12.55
CA ASP A 82 0.32 6.40 -13.25
C ASP A 82 -0.88 6.26 -14.19
N LYS A 83 -0.96 5.16 -14.95
CA LYS A 83 -2.13 4.88 -15.80
C LYS A 83 -3.43 4.84 -15.00
N LEU A 84 -3.39 4.23 -13.82
CA LEU A 84 -4.54 4.16 -12.93
C LEU A 84 -4.88 5.53 -12.35
N ASP A 85 -3.90 6.21 -11.76
CA ASP A 85 -4.08 7.49 -11.07
C ASP A 85 -4.57 8.58 -12.02
N LEU A 86 -4.05 8.62 -13.24
CA LEU A 86 -4.53 9.53 -14.30
C LEU A 86 -5.91 9.16 -14.86
N SER A 87 -6.38 7.93 -14.65
CA SER A 87 -7.56 7.41 -15.33
C SER A 87 -8.78 7.29 -14.43
N VAL A 88 -8.65 6.88 -13.18
CA VAL A 88 -9.79 6.48 -12.34
C VAL A 88 -10.41 7.64 -11.59
N PRO A 89 -9.71 8.48 -10.83
CA PRO A 89 -10.32 9.66 -10.24
C PRO A 89 -10.49 10.76 -11.28
N ARG A 90 -11.49 10.60 -12.17
CA ARG A 90 -11.66 11.42 -13.37
C ARG A 90 -12.90 12.31 -13.34
N GLY A 91 -12.87 13.34 -14.17
CA GLY A 91 -14.01 14.21 -14.46
C GLY A 91 -14.16 15.35 -13.47
N LYS A 92 -15.07 16.24 -13.79
CA LYS A 92 -15.44 17.35 -12.91
C LYS A 92 -16.39 16.82 -11.85
N ILE A 93 -16.04 17.00 -10.59
CA ILE A 93 -16.88 16.68 -9.42
C ILE A 93 -17.45 17.97 -8.84
N PRO A 94 -18.54 17.92 -8.06
CA PRO A 94 -19.04 19.06 -7.29
C PRO A 94 -17.97 19.66 -6.37
N GLU A 95 -18.08 20.95 -6.05
CA GLU A 95 -17.09 21.68 -5.26
C GLU A 95 -16.98 21.21 -3.82
N ASP A 96 -18.02 20.59 -3.28
CA ASP A 96 -18.07 19.99 -1.95
C ASP A 96 -17.48 18.57 -1.89
N LEU A 97 -17.04 18.02 -3.02
CA LEU A 97 -16.38 16.71 -3.10
C LEU A 97 -14.90 16.85 -3.47
N PHE A 98 -14.12 15.85 -3.12
CA PHE A 98 -12.70 15.75 -3.47
C PHE A 98 -12.39 14.39 -4.10
N LYS A 99 -11.21 14.29 -4.69
CA LYS A 99 -10.66 13.05 -5.23
C LYS A 99 -9.49 12.63 -4.36
N GLN A 100 -9.38 11.33 -4.13
CA GLN A 100 -8.29 10.78 -3.33
C GLN A 100 -7.91 9.38 -3.81
N THR A 101 -6.60 9.15 -3.94
CA THR A 101 -6.01 7.82 -4.08
C THR A 101 -5.32 7.46 -2.76
N THR A 102 -5.72 6.36 -2.16
CA THR A 102 -5.11 5.81 -0.94
C THR A 102 -4.37 4.52 -1.29
N VAL A 103 -3.14 4.39 -0.84
CA VAL A 103 -2.33 3.18 -1.01
C VAL A 103 -1.92 2.61 0.34
N THR A 104 -2.04 1.30 0.50
CA THR A 104 -1.60 0.57 1.69
C THR A 104 -0.64 -0.54 1.29
N PHE A 105 0.46 -0.69 2.01
CA PHE A 105 1.49 -1.68 1.71
C PHE A 105 2.47 -1.90 2.85
N ASN A 106 3.15 -3.03 2.83
CA ASN A 106 4.35 -3.28 3.62
C ASN A 106 5.60 -2.85 2.83
N PRO A 107 6.54 -2.09 3.40
CA PRO A 107 7.68 -1.50 2.68
C PRO A 107 8.84 -2.48 2.52
N TRP A 108 8.66 -3.56 1.73
CA TRP A 108 9.62 -4.67 1.60
C TRP A 108 10.98 -4.30 1.01
N SER A 109 11.07 -3.22 0.22
CA SER A 109 12.32 -2.77 -0.38
C SER A 109 12.36 -1.25 -0.52
N GLU A 110 13.44 -0.64 -0.06
CA GLU A 110 13.69 0.80 -0.23
C GLU A 110 13.93 1.22 -1.69
N ASN A 111 14.24 0.26 -2.57
CA ASN A 111 14.42 0.52 -4.00
C ASN A 111 13.11 0.56 -4.77
N HIS A 112 11.97 0.29 -4.12
CA HIS A 112 10.68 0.33 -4.77
C HIS A 112 10.26 1.77 -5.07
N TRP A 113 9.60 2.02 -6.21
CA TRP A 113 9.15 3.35 -6.66
C TRP A 113 8.26 4.08 -5.66
N LEU A 114 7.48 3.35 -4.85
CA LEU A 114 6.64 3.89 -3.78
C LEU A 114 7.42 4.75 -2.78
N LYS A 115 8.66 4.33 -2.44
CA LYS A 115 9.51 5.09 -1.52
C LYS A 115 9.85 6.45 -2.12
N LYS A 116 10.40 6.43 -3.34
CA LYS A 116 10.81 7.65 -4.04
C LYS A 116 9.64 8.61 -4.24
N ARG A 117 8.47 8.08 -4.67
CA ARG A 117 7.31 8.89 -4.99
C ARG A 117 6.65 9.53 -3.77
N PHE A 118 6.41 8.73 -2.72
CA PHE A 118 5.57 9.15 -1.60
C PHE A 118 6.33 9.53 -0.34
N PHE A 119 7.58 9.11 -0.19
CA PHE A 119 8.37 9.37 1.02
C PHE A 119 9.57 10.28 0.78
N ASP A 120 10.26 10.12 -0.35
CA ASP A 120 11.45 10.93 -0.65
C ASP A 120 11.08 12.25 -1.38
N ASN A 121 10.05 12.22 -2.25
CA ASN A 121 9.59 13.35 -3.05
C ASN A 121 8.12 13.70 -2.73
N THR A 122 7.84 14.07 -1.49
CA THR A 122 6.49 14.47 -1.07
C THR A 122 6.14 15.87 -1.55
N ASP A 123 4.88 16.08 -1.89
CA ASP A 123 4.29 17.37 -2.18
C ASP A 123 3.17 17.73 -1.19
N GLU A 124 2.59 18.91 -1.32
CA GLU A 124 1.51 19.38 -0.45
C GLU A 124 0.21 18.56 -0.53
N ASN A 125 0.03 17.77 -1.59
CA ASN A 125 -1.14 16.92 -1.81
C ASN A 125 -0.91 15.49 -1.34
N THR A 126 0.27 15.17 -0.82
CA THR A 126 0.65 13.83 -0.38
C THR A 126 0.78 13.78 1.14
N ALA A 127 0.02 12.89 1.78
CA ALA A 127 0.14 12.58 3.20
C ALA A 127 0.59 11.12 3.37
N THR A 128 1.62 10.90 4.18
CA THR A 128 2.15 9.57 4.48
C THR A 128 2.05 9.25 5.96
N PHE A 129 1.69 8.02 6.26
CA PHE A 129 1.57 7.52 7.62
C PHE A 129 2.27 6.16 7.73
N SER A 130 3.07 6.00 8.77
CA SER A 130 3.65 4.69 9.11
C SER A 130 2.99 4.17 10.37
N THR A 131 2.53 2.92 10.32
CA THR A 131 1.95 2.23 11.46
C THR A 131 2.79 1.00 11.80
N ASN A 132 2.68 0.52 13.04
CA ASN A 132 3.40 -0.67 13.47
C ASN A 132 2.57 -1.47 14.49
N TYR A 133 3.00 -2.70 14.77
CA TYR A 133 2.28 -3.58 15.69
C TYR A 133 2.21 -3.07 17.13
N LEU A 134 3.12 -2.18 17.55
CA LEU A 134 3.19 -1.68 18.93
C LEU A 134 2.01 -0.79 19.29
N ILE A 135 1.46 -0.08 18.30
CA ILE A 135 0.30 0.80 18.47
C ILE A 135 -1.03 0.10 18.18
N ASN A 136 -1.00 -1.16 17.72
CA ASN A 136 -2.22 -1.92 17.45
C ASN A 136 -2.80 -2.51 18.74
N GLU A 137 -3.85 -1.89 19.25
CA GLU A 137 -4.54 -2.31 20.47
C GLU A 137 -5.34 -3.61 20.34
N PHE A 138 -5.62 -4.05 19.09
CA PHE A 138 -6.41 -5.27 18.83
C PHE A 138 -5.56 -6.55 18.77
N LEU A 139 -4.23 -6.46 18.86
CA LEU A 139 -3.38 -7.63 18.89
C LEU A 139 -3.45 -8.33 20.25
N ASP A 140 -3.67 -9.63 20.19
CA ASP A 140 -3.60 -10.49 21.36
C ASP A 140 -2.13 -10.81 21.75
N GLU A 141 -1.96 -11.54 22.86
CA GLU A 141 -0.64 -11.93 23.35
C GLU A 141 0.09 -12.89 22.39
N THR A 142 -0.65 -13.73 21.68
CA THR A 142 -0.11 -14.69 20.71
C THR A 142 0.47 -13.94 19.49
N ASP A 143 -0.27 -12.99 18.97
CA ASP A 143 0.18 -12.14 17.88
C ASP A 143 1.44 -11.36 18.27
N ARG A 144 1.47 -10.78 19.47
CA ARG A 144 2.66 -10.06 19.96
C ARG A 144 3.88 -10.97 20.06
N LYS A 145 3.73 -12.22 20.52
CA LYS A 145 4.80 -13.22 20.56
C LYS A 145 5.37 -13.54 19.17
N ILE A 146 4.56 -13.50 18.12
CA ILE A 146 5.02 -13.69 16.74
C ILE A 146 6.01 -12.57 16.37
N PHE A 147 5.69 -11.31 16.64
CA PHE A 147 6.59 -10.19 16.36
C PHE A 147 7.86 -10.24 17.21
N GLU A 148 7.76 -10.62 18.49
CA GLU A 148 8.94 -10.80 19.35
C GLU A 148 9.83 -11.96 18.86
N GLY A 149 9.23 -13.02 18.33
CA GLY A 149 9.94 -14.10 17.65
C GLY A 149 10.67 -13.63 16.39
N MET A 150 10.04 -12.79 15.57
CA MET A 150 10.68 -12.19 14.40
C MET A 150 11.85 -11.30 14.80
N LYS A 151 11.72 -10.50 15.86
CA LYS A 151 12.79 -9.65 16.38
C LYS A 151 14.05 -10.43 16.72
N LYS A 152 13.92 -11.66 17.24
CA LYS A 152 15.03 -12.54 17.60
C LYS A 152 15.63 -13.29 16.41
N ASN A 153 14.76 -13.81 15.53
CA ASN A 153 15.12 -14.80 14.53
C ASN A 153 15.23 -14.24 13.11
N ASN A 154 14.58 -13.12 12.82
CA ASN A 154 14.57 -12.47 11.50
C ASN A 154 14.40 -10.98 11.65
N ARG A 155 15.49 -10.30 12.02
CA ARG A 155 15.52 -8.85 12.26
C ARG A 155 14.94 -8.06 11.10
N ARG A 156 15.27 -8.43 9.87
CA ARG A 156 14.81 -7.75 8.66
C ARG A 156 13.28 -7.83 8.51
N LYS A 157 12.71 -9.03 8.65
CA LYS A 157 11.26 -9.20 8.61
C LYS A 157 10.58 -8.41 9.73
N TYR A 158 11.20 -8.34 10.90
CA TYR A 158 10.72 -7.54 12.02
C TYR A 158 10.71 -6.04 11.71
N GLU A 159 11.78 -5.51 11.09
CA GLU A 159 11.85 -4.11 10.69
C GLU A 159 10.71 -3.76 9.71
N VAL A 160 10.47 -4.59 8.71
CA VAL A 160 9.44 -4.34 7.70
C VAL A 160 8.02 -4.62 8.22
N ALA A 161 7.74 -5.85 8.60
CA ALA A 161 6.39 -6.29 8.94
C ALA A 161 5.96 -5.87 10.36
N GLY A 162 6.93 -5.74 11.28
CA GLY A 162 6.66 -5.30 12.64
C GLY A 162 6.66 -3.79 12.81
N LEU A 163 7.73 -3.14 12.38
CA LEU A 163 7.95 -1.72 12.63
C LEU A 163 7.53 -0.80 11.47
N GLY A 164 7.25 -1.34 10.28
CA GLY A 164 6.89 -0.54 9.10
C GLY A 164 8.08 0.23 8.50
N ASN A 165 9.31 -0.20 8.80
CA ASN A 165 10.51 0.38 8.23
C ASN A 165 10.78 -0.18 6.84
N TRP A 166 11.44 0.61 5.99
CA TRP A 166 11.81 0.15 4.65
C TRP A 166 12.84 -0.98 4.71
N GLY A 167 12.55 -2.05 3.96
CA GLY A 167 13.46 -3.19 3.83
C GLY A 167 14.67 -2.83 2.97
N ILE A 168 15.85 -3.27 3.40
CA ILE A 168 17.07 -3.16 2.60
C ILE A 168 17.06 -4.25 1.52
N ALA A 169 17.58 -3.97 0.32
CA ALA A 169 17.62 -4.91 -0.80
C ALA A 169 18.32 -6.24 -0.39
N GLU A 170 17.75 -7.36 -0.88
CA GLU A 170 18.37 -8.69 -0.68
C GLU A 170 19.59 -8.86 -1.58
N GLY A 171 20.55 -9.66 -1.09
CA GLY A 171 21.71 -10.07 -1.88
C GLY A 171 22.89 -9.10 -1.87
N LEU A 172 22.95 -8.20 -0.92
CA LEU A 172 24.18 -7.44 -0.68
C LEU A 172 25.29 -8.41 -0.23
N VAL A 173 26.39 -8.47 -0.97
CA VAL A 173 27.58 -9.24 -0.62
C VAL A 173 28.20 -8.75 0.69
N TYR A 174 27.95 -7.46 1.00
CA TYR A 174 28.39 -6.81 2.24
C TYR A 174 27.18 -6.14 2.90
N GLU A 175 26.81 -6.58 4.11
CA GLU A 175 25.64 -6.07 4.85
C GLU A 175 25.98 -4.84 5.72
N ASN A 176 27.27 -4.64 6.04
CA ASN A 176 27.75 -3.60 6.96
C ASN A 176 28.69 -2.64 6.23
N TRP A 177 28.14 -1.87 5.28
CA TRP A 177 28.92 -0.83 4.62
C TRP A 177 28.26 0.55 4.82
N SER A 178 29.08 1.57 4.84
CA SER A 178 28.62 2.97 4.85
C SER A 178 29.37 3.76 3.80
N VAL A 179 28.70 4.73 3.21
CA VAL A 179 29.34 5.70 2.32
C VAL A 179 30.03 6.75 3.18
N GLY A 180 31.35 6.82 3.10
CA GLY A 180 32.13 7.81 3.82
C GLY A 180 33.41 8.14 3.08
N ARG A 181 34.03 9.26 3.41
CA ARG A 181 35.40 9.52 2.95
C ARG A 181 36.33 8.63 3.76
N PRO A 182 37.33 7.94 3.10
CA PRO A 182 38.32 7.22 3.86
C PRO A 182 39.11 8.19 4.76
N GLU A 183 39.25 7.85 6.03
CA GLU A 183 40.01 8.65 7.00
C GLU A 183 41.53 8.60 6.71
N ILE A 184 41.96 7.70 5.83
CA ILE A 184 43.35 7.55 5.44
C ILE A 184 43.59 8.44 4.21
N PRO A 185 44.53 9.40 4.26
CA PRO A 185 44.89 10.20 3.08
C PRO A 185 45.33 9.28 1.95
N PHE A 186 44.90 9.55 0.75
CA PHE A 186 45.27 8.82 -0.45
C PHE A 186 46.77 9.09 -0.67
N ASP A 187 47.61 8.10 -0.32
CA ASP A 187 49.04 8.17 -0.57
C ASP A 187 49.33 7.49 -1.91
N GLU A 188 50.04 8.15 -2.80
CA GLU A 188 50.35 7.67 -4.16
C GLU A 188 51.16 6.35 -4.17
N GLU A 189 51.72 5.91 -3.03
CA GLU A 189 52.45 4.65 -2.90
C GLU A 189 51.57 3.39 -2.78
N TYR A 190 50.25 3.53 -2.54
CA TYR A 190 49.33 2.38 -2.51
C TYR A 190 48.93 1.93 -3.90
N LYS A 191 49.80 1.12 -4.51
CA LYS A 191 49.44 0.34 -5.70
C LYS A 191 48.55 -0.82 -5.28
N TRP A 192 47.26 -0.78 -5.72
CA TRP A 192 46.35 -1.91 -5.60
C TRP A 192 46.99 -3.12 -6.29
N LYS A 193 47.31 -4.17 -5.56
CA LYS A 193 47.60 -5.48 -6.13
C LYS A 193 46.28 -6.21 -6.25
N CYS A 194 45.83 -6.39 -7.50
CA CYS A 194 44.73 -7.30 -7.84
C CYS A 194 45.19 -8.74 -7.66
#